data_27c2d00c4adaf1420cd172457b128897
#
_entry.id   27c2d00c4adaf1420cd172457b128897
#
_cell.length_a   1.000
_cell.length_b   1.000
_cell.length_c   1.000
_cell.angle_alpha   90.00
_cell.angle_beta   90.00
_cell.angle_gamma   90.00
#
_symmetry.space_group_name_H-M   'P 1'
#
loop_
_entity.id
_entity.type
_entity.pdbx_description
1 polymer ?
#
loop_
_entity_poly.entity_id
_entity_poly.type
_entity_poly.pdbx_seq_one_letter_code
_entity_poly.pdbx_strand_id
1 'polypeptide(L)'
;MDGGREKRFAVENIERNSEPIALLCDNIFYFAELGMQEFETSGLMMQILEKAGFTIERNPSGMPTGFVASYGSGKPVIALHTEFDATPGCSQAPGVAEPTPIVDGAPGHTEGHNVNGAVMIGAALAIKKTIDEFGVKGTLKVFGAPAEEQLVSRPYFVRDGYFKDVDVALHDHIGKELGTVYGLRQYALISAEFTFKGQSAHAATAPWNARDALDAAVLMDIGWDKLREHLEPTQRSHRVITNGGDQPNVIPNRSTIWWFFREATAEKTRALFEKAKRVAQGAAMMTETSYDVNVLSAVWPTRANRTLAEVIQRNIEEIGMPQWTEGEQKLVHEVQTKVKAKPTGMPTKVTPLKECVQSVSANDSGEVSWVVPTGLISFPSNIPGVSYHHWSAGVSLATSIAHKGAVAGAKAMAASAIDLLLDPQIVAKAKETFKQEIGDVEYRPLLPPDQKPPLDLNRDLMERYRPKMREHYLKERPEFR
;
A
#
# COMPACT_ATOMS: atom_id res chain seq x y z
N MET A 1 -20.40 17.64 -17.05
CA MET A 1 -19.27 16.87 -17.58
C MET A 1 -19.09 17.19 -19.03
N ASP A 2 -18.07 17.98 -19.32
CA ASP A 2 -17.62 18.25 -20.69
C ASP A 2 -16.84 17.09 -21.30
N GLY A 3 -16.68 16.05 -20.56
CA GLY A 3 -16.08 14.81 -20.99
C GLY A 3 -17.10 13.86 -21.55
N GLY A 4 -16.97 13.50 -22.79
CA GLY A 4 -17.76 12.65 -23.64
C GLY A 4 -18.81 11.69 -23.05
N ARG A 5 -19.62 11.13 -23.90
CA ARG A 5 -20.69 10.18 -23.55
C ARG A 5 -20.14 8.95 -22.76
N GLU A 6 -18.89 8.57 -23.04
CA GLU A 6 -18.21 7.43 -22.45
C GLU A 6 -17.91 7.65 -20.96
N LYS A 7 -17.40 8.83 -20.59
CA LYS A 7 -17.13 9.17 -19.16
C LYS A 7 -18.43 9.21 -18.35
N ARG A 8 -19.49 9.85 -18.90
CA ARG A 8 -20.80 9.89 -18.22
C ARG A 8 -21.33 8.49 -17.95
N PHE A 9 -21.25 7.61 -18.94
CA PHE A 9 -21.68 6.23 -18.82
C PHE A 9 -20.92 5.50 -17.69
N ALA A 10 -19.60 5.64 -17.64
CA ALA A 10 -18.79 5.03 -16.57
C ALA A 10 -19.16 5.55 -15.19
N VAL A 11 -19.31 6.87 -15.03
CA VAL A 11 -19.69 7.50 -13.76
C VAL A 11 -21.09 7.05 -13.32
N GLU A 12 -22.06 6.98 -14.24
CA GLU A 12 -23.40 6.48 -13.96
C GLU A 12 -23.39 4.97 -13.61
N ASN A 13 -22.50 4.19 -14.23
CA ASN A 13 -22.35 2.77 -13.89
C ASN A 13 -21.83 2.59 -12.46
N ILE A 14 -20.85 3.41 -12.04
CA ILE A 14 -20.35 3.41 -10.66
C ILE A 14 -21.46 3.80 -9.69
N GLU A 15 -22.24 4.82 -10.01
CA GLU A 15 -23.36 5.25 -9.15
C GLU A 15 -24.39 4.13 -8.96
N ARG A 16 -24.76 3.42 -10.03
CA ARG A 16 -25.66 2.26 -9.98
C ARG A 16 -25.10 1.07 -9.20
N ASN A 17 -23.78 0.99 -9.06
CA ASN A 17 -23.05 -0.02 -8.30
C ASN A 17 -22.50 0.50 -6.97
N SER A 18 -22.99 1.62 -6.45
CA SER A 18 -22.53 2.19 -5.19
C SER A 18 -22.69 1.23 -4.01
N GLU A 19 -23.82 0.49 -3.95
CA GLU A 19 -24.07 -0.52 -2.93
C GLU A 19 -23.12 -1.75 -3.03
N PRO A 20 -22.91 -2.39 -4.20
CA PRO A 20 -21.88 -3.41 -4.35
C PRO A 20 -20.45 -2.92 -4.01
N ILE A 21 -20.09 -1.68 -4.35
CA ILE A 21 -18.79 -1.09 -3.99
C ILE A 21 -18.68 -0.97 -2.46
N ALA A 22 -19.71 -0.46 -1.79
CA ALA A 22 -19.77 -0.37 -0.33
C ALA A 22 -19.66 -1.75 0.33
N LEU A 23 -20.40 -2.72 -0.18
CA LEU A 23 -20.37 -4.09 0.35
C LEU A 23 -19.01 -4.76 0.12
N LEU A 24 -18.32 -4.50 -1.00
CA LEU A 24 -16.95 -4.97 -1.20
C LEU A 24 -15.99 -4.35 -0.19
N CYS A 25 -16.08 -3.04 0.03
CA CYS A 25 -15.31 -2.32 1.05
C CYS A 25 -15.49 -2.97 2.43
N ASP A 26 -16.74 -3.26 2.83
CA ASP A 26 -17.04 -3.86 4.12
C ASP A 26 -16.58 -5.33 4.21
N ASN A 27 -16.71 -6.13 3.14
CA ASN A 27 -16.16 -7.49 3.12
C ASN A 27 -14.65 -7.49 3.40
N ILE A 28 -13.89 -6.66 2.67
CA ILE A 28 -12.43 -6.56 2.86
C ILE A 28 -12.12 -6.05 4.28
N PHE A 29 -12.87 -5.06 4.79
CA PHE A 29 -12.72 -4.56 6.15
C PHE A 29 -12.82 -5.66 7.21
N TYR A 30 -13.82 -6.54 7.10
CA TYR A 30 -14.01 -7.63 8.06
C TYR A 30 -13.07 -8.81 7.83
N PHE A 31 -12.52 -9.00 6.63
CA PHE A 31 -11.45 -9.98 6.41
C PHE A 31 -10.17 -9.56 7.12
N ALA A 32 -9.81 -8.28 7.08
CA ALA A 32 -8.68 -7.65 7.76
C ALA A 32 -7.40 -8.51 7.72
N GLU A 33 -7.03 -8.96 6.55
CA GLU A 33 -5.92 -9.88 6.34
C GLU A 33 -4.60 -9.13 6.22
N LEU A 34 -3.57 -9.63 6.89
CA LEU A 34 -2.21 -9.07 6.84
C LEU A 34 -1.50 -9.44 5.54
N GLY A 35 -0.50 -8.66 5.18
CA GLY A 35 0.29 -8.84 3.98
C GLY A 35 0.83 -10.26 3.79
N MET A 36 0.78 -10.78 2.56
CA MET A 36 1.04 -12.16 2.12
C MET A 36 0.03 -13.21 2.62
N GLN A 37 -1.01 -12.80 3.34
CA GLN A 37 -2.05 -13.67 3.89
C GLN A 37 -3.46 -13.27 3.46
N GLU A 38 -3.60 -12.41 2.43
CA GLU A 38 -4.86 -11.81 1.96
C GLU A 38 -5.68 -12.75 1.05
N PHE A 39 -5.86 -14.02 1.47
CA PHE A 39 -6.48 -15.05 0.63
C PHE A 39 -7.97 -14.82 0.35
N GLU A 40 -8.74 -14.40 1.36
CA GLU A 40 -10.18 -14.13 1.20
C GLU A 40 -10.39 -12.87 0.37
N THR A 41 -9.61 -11.82 0.64
CA THR A 41 -9.67 -10.53 -0.04
C THR A 41 -9.33 -10.66 -1.52
N SER A 42 -8.14 -11.18 -1.83
CA SER A 42 -7.71 -11.38 -3.22
C SER A 42 -8.59 -12.37 -3.97
N GLY A 43 -9.03 -13.42 -3.28
CA GLY A 43 -9.97 -14.41 -3.83
C GLY A 43 -11.30 -13.78 -4.27
N LEU A 44 -11.89 -12.93 -3.41
CA LEU A 44 -13.14 -12.22 -3.71
C LEU A 44 -12.97 -11.25 -4.89
N MET A 45 -11.89 -10.46 -4.89
CA MET A 45 -11.60 -9.51 -5.96
C MET A 45 -11.41 -10.21 -7.31
N MET A 46 -10.64 -11.31 -7.33
CA MET A 46 -10.45 -12.13 -8.53
C MET A 46 -11.76 -12.74 -9.05
N GLN A 47 -12.61 -13.27 -8.17
CA GLN A 47 -13.91 -13.82 -8.55
C GLN A 47 -14.81 -12.77 -9.21
N ILE A 48 -14.84 -11.54 -8.68
CA ILE A 48 -15.60 -10.43 -9.27
C ILE A 48 -15.10 -10.11 -10.68
N LEU A 49 -13.80 -10.00 -10.86
CA LEU A 49 -13.19 -9.68 -12.15
C LEU A 49 -13.37 -10.83 -13.17
N GLU A 50 -13.21 -12.09 -12.75
CA GLU A 50 -13.45 -13.27 -13.60
C GLU A 50 -14.91 -13.33 -14.07
N LYS A 51 -15.87 -13.12 -13.15
CA LYS A 51 -17.31 -13.07 -13.48
C LYS A 51 -17.62 -11.95 -14.48
N ALA A 52 -16.86 -10.85 -14.42
CA ALA A 52 -16.98 -9.76 -15.38
C ALA A 52 -16.25 -10.01 -16.72
N GLY A 53 -15.53 -11.11 -16.88
CA GLY A 53 -14.87 -11.51 -18.12
C GLY A 53 -13.42 -11.07 -18.26
N PHE A 54 -12.76 -10.66 -17.17
CA PHE A 54 -11.31 -10.43 -17.18
C PHE A 54 -10.56 -11.76 -17.25
N THR A 55 -9.43 -11.76 -17.94
CA THR A 55 -8.44 -12.85 -17.85
C THR A 55 -7.54 -12.61 -16.67
N ILE A 56 -7.43 -13.59 -15.74
CA ILE A 56 -6.68 -13.45 -14.50
C ILE A 56 -5.38 -14.26 -14.59
N GLU A 57 -4.24 -13.60 -14.40
CA GLU A 57 -2.97 -14.21 -14.05
C GLU A 57 -2.84 -14.24 -12.53
N ARG A 58 -2.78 -15.45 -11.98
CA ARG A 58 -2.65 -15.70 -10.54
C ARG A 58 -1.20 -15.86 -10.14
N ASN A 59 -0.87 -15.52 -8.91
CA ASN A 59 0.46 -15.68 -8.33
C ASN A 59 1.60 -14.97 -9.10
N PRO A 60 1.42 -13.72 -9.58
CA PRO A 60 2.49 -13.01 -10.25
C PRO A 60 3.70 -12.89 -9.30
N SER A 61 4.90 -13.01 -9.85
CA SER A 61 6.15 -13.07 -9.09
C SER A 61 6.19 -14.16 -8.00
N GLY A 62 5.31 -15.16 -8.05
CA GLY A 62 5.19 -16.23 -7.06
C GLY A 62 4.42 -15.85 -5.80
N MET A 63 3.74 -14.70 -5.75
CA MET A 63 2.94 -14.24 -4.61
C MET A 63 1.50 -14.76 -4.69
N PRO A 64 1.06 -15.67 -3.79
CA PRO A 64 -0.22 -16.37 -3.91
C PRO A 64 -1.45 -15.46 -3.75
N THR A 65 -1.31 -14.33 -3.09
CA THR A 65 -2.39 -13.35 -2.88
C THR A 65 -2.35 -12.19 -3.88
N GLY A 66 -1.34 -12.14 -4.76
CA GLY A 66 -1.26 -11.21 -5.88
C GLY A 66 -2.02 -11.69 -7.12
N PHE A 67 -2.46 -10.76 -7.96
CA PHE A 67 -3.05 -11.06 -9.25
C PHE A 67 -2.84 -9.94 -10.27
N VAL A 68 -2.89 -10.32 -11.55
CA VAL A 68 -2.99 -9.37 -12.67
C VAL A 68 -4.19 -9.76 -13.52
N ALA A 69 -5.17 -8.87 -13.61
CA ALA A 69 -6.35 -9.06 -14.45
C ALA A 69 -6.25 -8.19 -15.70
N SER A 70 -6.62 -8.73 -16.86
CA SER A 70 -6.52 -8.02 -18.14
C SER A 70 -7.85 -8.06 -18.89
N TYR A 71 -8.22 -6.93 -19.52
CA TYR A 71 -9.38 -6.80 -20.38
C TYR A 71 -9.13 -5.88 -21.57
N GLY A 72 -9.80 -6.13 -22.71
CA GLY A 72 -9.61 -5.37 -23.94
C GLY A 72 -8.36 -5.81 -24.72
N SER A 73 -7.99 -5.05 -25.72
CA SER A 73 -6.82 -5.34 -26.55
C SER A 73 -6.28 -4.10 -27.26
N GLY A 74 -4.97 -4.13 -27.52
CA GLY A 74 -4.27 -3.04 -28.22
C GLY A 74 -3.78 -1.94 -27.29
N LYS A 75 -3.45 -0.81 -27.87
CA LYS A 75 -2.89 0.36 -27.19
C LYS A 75 -3.94 1.48 -27.07
N PRO A 76 -3.85 2.32 -26.02
CA PRO A 76 -2.87 2.26 -24.93
C PRO A 76 -3.16 1.13 -23.93
N VAL A 77 -2.13 0.73 -23.17
CA VAL A 77 -2.26 -0.18 -22.01
C VAL A 77 -2.27 0.66 -20.75
N ILE A 78 -3.41 0.70 -20.08
CA ILE A 78 -3.60 1.44 -18.83
C ILE A 78 -3.62 0.45 -17.66
N ALA A 79 -2.78 0.69 -16.66
CA ALA A 79 -2.77 -0.09 -15.43
C ALA A 79 -3.53 0.63 -14.32
N LEU A 80 -4.38 -0.09 -13.60
CA LEU A 80 -4.84 0.26 -12.26
C LEU A 80 -4.10 -0.64 -11.28
N HIS A 81 -3.58 -0.09 -10.19
CA HIS A 81 -2.92 -0.89 -9.17
C HIS A 81 -3.22 -0.35 -7.77
N THR A 82 -3.50 -1.25 -6.84
CA THR A 82 -3.76 -0.90 -5.45
C THR A 82 -3.44 -2.03 -4.48
N GLU A 83 -3.33 -1.68 -3.23
CA GLU A 83 -3.16 -2.52 -2.07
C GLU A 83 -4.50 -2.84 -1.39
N PHE A 84 -4.48 -3.88 -0.53
CA PHE A 84 -5.68 -4.34 0.18
C PHE A 84 -5.38 -5.08 1.51
N ASP A 85 -4.15 -5.02 1.99
CA ASP A 85 -3.72 -5.62 3.26
C ASP A 85 -4.10 -4.76 4.48
N ALA A 86 -4.12 -5.38 5.66
CA ALA A 86 -4.45 -4.78 6.94
C ALA A 86 -3.21 -4.61 7.83
N THR A 87 -3.37 -3.88 8.96
CA THR A 87 -2.32 -3.63 9.95
C THR A 87 -2.47 -4.53 11.18
N PRO A 88 -1.36 -5.03 11.77
CA PRO A 88 -1.43 -5.90 12.94
C PRO A 88 -1.91 -5.16 14.19
N GLY A 89 -2.71 -5.83 15.03
CA GLY A 89 -3.16 -5.32 16.34
C GLY A 89 -4.12 -4.12 16.26
N CYS A 90 -4.71 -3.86 15.12
CA CYS A 90 -5.50 -2.65 14.84
C CYS A 90 -7.00 -2.92 14.65
N SER A 91 -7.51 -4.05 15.15
CA SER A 91 -8.95 -4.37 15.10
C SER A 91 -9.78 -3.25 15.73
N GLN A 92 -10.79 -2.75 15.02
CA GLN A 92 -11.66 -1.65 15.46
C GLN A 92 -13.08 -1.82 14.93
N ALA A 93 -14.06 -1.62 15.79
CA ALA A 93 -15.48 -1.58 15.40
C ALA A 93 -15.77 -0.29 14.61
N PRO A 94 -16.40 -0.38 13.41
CA PRO A 94 -16.71 0.80 12.61
C PRO A 94 -17.82 1.63 13.29
N GLY A 95 -17.75 2.95 13.11
CA GLY A 95 -18.74 3.90 13.63
C GLY A 95 -18.70 4.15 15.15
N VAL A 96 -17.73 3.59 15.87
CA VAL A 96 -17.56 3.75 17.31
C VAL A 96 -16.38 4.67 17.61
N ALA A 97 -16.64 5.85 18.15
CA ALA A 97 -15.65 6.88 18.45
C ALA A 97 -14.80 6.60 19.72
N GLU A 98 -14.52 5.35 19.99
CA GLU A 98 -13.69 4.85 21.11
C GLU A 98 -12.90 3.61 20.69
N PRO A 99 -11.76 3.29 21.34
CA PRO A 99 -11.06 2.04 21.13
C PRO A 99 -11.97 0.84 21.46
N THR A 100 -12.44 0.15 20.43
CA THR A 100 -13.39 -0.96 20.55
C THR A 100 -13.01 -2.04 19.53
N PRO A 101 -12.07 -2.94 19.86
CA PRO A 101 -11.66 -3.98 18.92
C PRO A 101 -12.82 -4.96 18.65
N ILE A 102 -13.02 -5.37 17.39
CA ILE A 102 -13.93 -6.46 17.03
C ILE A 102 -13.40 -7.77 17.61
N VAL A 103 -12.09 -8.01 17.45
CA VAL A 103 -11.36 -9.12 18.07
C VAL A 103 -10.11 -8.53 18.72
N ASP A 104 -9.97 -8.68 20.03
CA ASP A 104 -8.85 -8.09 20.77
C ASP A 104 -7.49 -8.58 20.28
N GLY A 105 -6.58 -7.64 20.00
CA GLY A 105 -5.25 -7.89 19.47
C GLY A 105 -5.17 -8.37 18.02
N ALA A 106 -6.32 -8.56 17.35
CA ALA A 106 -6.36 -8.99 15.95
C ALA A 106 -5.99 -7.86 14.97
N PRO A 107 -5.63 -8.20 13.72
CA PRO A 107 -5.49 -7.23 12.64
C PRO A 107 -6.77 -6.43 12.38
N GLY A 108 -6.59 -5.24 11.79
CA GLY A 108 -7.69 -4.37 11.35
C GLY A 108 -7.20 -3.36 10.31
N HIS A 109 -8.13 -2.85 9.52
CA HIS A 109 -7.81 -1.74 8.61
C HIS A 109 -7.78 -0.42 9.39
N THR A 110 -6.62 0.21 9.42
CA THR A 110 -6.37 1.53 10.05
C THR A 110 -5.54 2.47 9.17
N GLU A 111 -5.41 2.11 7.91
CA GLU A 111 -5.02 3.01 6.83
C GLU A 111 -6.16 3.14 5.83
N GLY A 112 -6.77 2.01 5.42
CA GLY A 112 -7.98 1.99 4.61
C GLY A 112 -7.82 1.29 3.26
N HIS A 113 -6.91 0.35 3.18
CA HIS A 113 -6.68 -0.45 1.98
C HIS A 113 -7.90 -1.30 1.58
N ASN A 114 -8.82 -1.57 2.51
CA ASN A 114 -10.12 -2.14 2.17
C ASN A 114 -10.93 -1.26 1.22
N VAL A 115 -10.83 0.08 1.38
CA VAL A 115 -11.50 1.04 0.50
C VAL A 115 -10.77 1.16 -0.83
N ASN A 116 -9.43 1.13 -0.82
CA ASN A 116 -8.60 1.14 -2.04
C ASN A 116 -9.00 -0.03 -2.97
N GLY A 117 -9.08 -1.25 -2.43
CA GLY A 117 -9.52 -2.41 -3.20
C GLY A 117 -10.90 -2.24 -3.84
N ALA A 118 -11.85 -1.67 -3.11
CA ALA A 118 -13.20 -1.41 -3.62
C ALA A 118 -13.23 -0.33 -4.71
N VAL A 119 -12.42 0.72 -4.58
CA VAL A 119 -12.24 1.79 -5.59
C VAL A 119 -11.72 1.19 -6.90
N MET A 120 -10.64 0.44 -6.84
CA MET A 120 -10.02 -0.17 -8.02
C MET A 120 -10.98 -1.12 -8.75
N ILE A 121 -11.67 -1.99 -8.03
CA ILE A 121 -12.63 -2.94 -8.63
C ILE A 121 -13.82 -2.21 -9.23
N GLY A 122 -14.41 -1.24 -8.52
CA GLY A 122 -15.51 -0.42 -9.03
C GLY A 122 -15.14 0.31 -10.33
N ALA A 123 -13.95 0.93 -10.35
CA ALA A 123 -13.43 1.60 -11.54
C ALA A 123 -13.17 0.63 -12.70
N ALA A 124 -12.52 -0.51 -12.43
CA ALA A 124 -12.21 -1.51 -13.45
C ALA A 124 -13.45 -2.03 -14.16
N LEU A 125 -14.53 -2.34 -13.40
CA LEU A 125 -15.79 -2.81 -13.95
C LEU A 125 -16.50 -1.76 -14.80
N ALA A 126 -16.48 -0.50 -14.38
CA ALA A 126 -17.07 0.61 -15.14
C ALA A 126 -16.30 0.89 -16.43
N ILE A 127 -14.97 0.86 -16.40
CA ILE A 127 -14.12 0.99 -17.60
C ILE A 127 -14.41 -0.16 -18.56
N LYS A 128 -14.43 -1.40 -18.08
CA LYS A 128 -14.74 -2.58 -18.87
C LYS A 128 -16.08 -2.44 -19.59
N LYS A 129 -17.13 -2.03 -18.88
CA LYS A 129 -18.45 -1.81 -19.49
C LYS A 129 -18.45 -0.70 -20.53
N THR A 130 -17.67 0.34 -20.31
CA THR A 130 -17.50 1.42 -21.28
C THR A 130 -16.78 0.94 -22.54
N ILE A 131 -15.76 0.10 -22.38
CA ILE A 131 -15.06 -0.54 -23.51
C ILE A 131 -16.05 -1.34 -24.35
N ASP A 132 -16.92 -2.12 -23.72
CA ASP A 132 -17.92 -2.94 -24.44
C ASP A 132 -19.00 -2.11 -25.14
N GLU A 133 -19.57 -1.14 -24.43
CA GLU A 133 -20.70 -0.34 -24.93
C GLU A 133 -20.30 0.55 -26.11
N PHE A 134 -19.08 1.11 -26.08
CA PHE A 134 -18.65 2.08 -27.09
C PHE A 134 -17.57 1.54 -28.04
N GLY A 135 -17.13 0.30 -27.88
CA GLY A 135 -16.05 -0.27 -28.69
C GLY A 135 -14.72 0.45 -28.52
N VAL A 136 -14.43 0.96 -27.32
CA VAL A 136 -13.19 1.68 -27.01
C VAL A 136 -12.02 0.73 -27.16
N LYS A 137 -10.98 1.16 -27.88
CA LYS A 137 -9.76 0.37 -28.06
C LYS A 137 -8.77 0.65 -26.94
N GLY A 138 -8.01 -0.37 -26.56
CA GLY A 138 -6.98 -0.31 -25.51
C GLY A 138 -7.07 -1.52 -24.60
N THR A 139 -6.09 -1.63 -23.72
CA THR A 139 -6.00 -2.71 -22.74
C THR A 139 -6.06 -2.12 -21.33
N LEU A 140 -6.94 -2.66 -20.51
CA LEU A 140 -6.97 -2.40 -19.08
C LEU A 140 -6.27 -3.54 -18.36
N LYS A 141 -5.26 -3.22 -17.53
CA LYS A 141 -4.63 -4.14 -16.57
C LYS A 141 -4.95 -3.72 -15.15
N VAL A 142 -5.33 -4.66 -14.31
CA VAL A 142 -5.67 -4.45 -12.90
C VAL A 142 -4.74 -5.28 -12.04
N PHE A 143 -3.92 -4.61 -11.26
CA PHE A 143 -2.92 -5.25 -10.39
C PHE A 143 -3.40 -5.23 -8.95
N GLY A 144 -3.70 -6.40 -8.39
CA GLY A 144 -3.87 -6.56 -6.97
C GLY A 144 -2.51 -6.76 -6.32
N ALA A 145 -2.08 -5.78 -5.54
CA ALA A 145 -0.75 -5.69 -4.95
C ALA A 145 -0.79 -6.00 -3.45
N PRO A 146 -0.46 -7.23 -3.02
CA PRO A 146 -0.47 -7.61 -1.61
C PRO A 146 0.69 -7.01 -0.82
N ALA A 147 0.58 -7.00 0.50
CA ALA A 147 1.66 -6.66 1.45
C ALA A 147 2.28 -5.27 1.24
N GLU A 148 1.46 -4.25 1.05
CA GLU A 148 1.92 -2.87 0.92
C GLU A 148 2.48 -2.34 2.24
N GLU A 149 1.89 -2.68 3.38
CA GLU A 149 2.34 -2.29 4.72
C GLU A 149 3.79 -2.73 5.02
N GLN A 150 4.26 -3.76 4.32
CA GLN A 150 5.66 -4.19 4.31
C GLN A 150 6.39 -3.80 3.02
N LEU A 151 5.74 -3.05 2.11
CA LEU A 151 6.29 -2.53 0.85
C LEU A 151 6.79 -3.61 -0.12
N VAL A 152 6.08 -4.75 -0.21
CA VAL A 152 6.66 -5.95 -0.85
C VAL A 152 6.32 -6.07 -2.32
N SER A 153 5.06 -6.03 -2.72
CA SER A 153 4.64 -6.63 -3.99
C SER A 153 5.15 -5.93 -5.25
N ARG A 154 5.04 -4.61 -5.33
CA ARG A 154 5.33 -3.87 -6.57
C ARG A 154 6.81 -3.89 -6.98
N PRO A 155 7.81 -3.90 -6.07
CA PRO A 155 9.20 -4.14 -6.44
C PRO A 155 9.42 -5.46 -7.19
N TYR A 156 8.75 -6.52 -6.77
CA TYR A 156 8.83 -7.81 -7.45
C TYR A 156 8.11 -7.77 -8.81
N PHE A 157 6.93 -7.16 -8.90
CA PHE A 157 6.21 -7.01 -10.17
C PHE A 157 7.02 -6.22 -11.19
N VAL A 158 7.66 -5.11 -10.79
CA VAL A 158 8.49 -4.30 -11.68
C VAL A 158 9.73 -5.07 -12.11
N ARG A 159 10.46 -5.70 -11.15
CA ARG A 159 11.64 -6.51 -11.44
C ARG A 159 11.35 -7.61 -12.45
N ASP A 160 10.23 -8.30 -12.28
CA ASP A 160 9.86 -9.45 -13.11
C ASP A 160 9.16 -9.03 -14.42
N GLY A 161 8.99 -7.72 -14.63
CA GLY A 161 8.60 -7.15 -15.92
C GLY A 161 7.11 -7.01 -16.18
N TYR A 162 6.27 -7.10 -15.16
CA TYR A 162 4.81 -6.98 -15.29
C TYR A 162 4.34 -5.62 -15.80
N PHE A 163 5.16 -4.58 -15.66
CA PHE A 163 4.86 -3.23 -16.14
C PHE A 163 5.52 -2.85 -17.48
N LYS A 164 6.26 -3.76 -18.14
CA LYS A 164 7.01 -3.45 -19.37
C LYS A 164 6.16 -2.99 -20.55
N ASP A 165 4.95 -3.51 -20.67
CA ASP A 165 4.02 -3.18 -21.76
C ASP A 165 2.99 -2.10 -21.37
N VAL A 166 3.00 -1.63 -20.12
CA VAL A 166 2.11 -0.60 -19.59
C VAL A 166 2.53 0.78 -20.10
N ASP A 167 1.57 1.56 -20.59
CA ASP A 167 1.80 2.90 -21.10
C ASP A 167 1.65 3.97 -20.00
N VAL A 168 0.67 3.79 -19.10
CA VAL A 168 0.34 4.68 -17.97
C VAL A 168 -0.23 3.84 -16.82
N ALA A 169 0.09 4.22 -15.59
CA ALA A 169 -0.48 3.63 -14.38
C ALA A 169 -1.30 4.65 -13.58
N LEU A 170 -2.39 4.21 -12.98
CA LEU A 170 -3.18 4.96 -12.01
C LEU A 170 -3.17 4.20 -10.69
N HIS A 171 -2.81 4.90 -9.62
CA HIS A 171 -2.80 4.41 -8.25
C HIS A 171 -3.79 5.21 -7.42
N ASP A 172 -4.63 4.53 -6.66
CA ASP A 172 -5.52 5.15 -5.69
C ASP A 172 -5.01 4.91 -4.27
N HIS A 173 -5.24 5.87 -3.42
CA HIS A 173 -4.96 5.71 -2.00
C HIS A 173 -5.94 6.53 -1.17
N ILE A 174 -6.45 5.91 -0.13
CA ILE A 174 -7.33 6.57 0.82
C ILE A 174 -6.70 7.84 1.40
N GLY A 175 -7.53 8.81 1.66
CA GLY A 175 -7.15 10.06 2.30
C GLY A 175 -8.35 10.72 2.98
N LYS A 176 -8.13 11.93 3.41
CA LYS A 176 -9.16 12.83 3.95
C LYS A 176 -9.70 13.80 2.90
N GLU A 177 -9.14 13.81 1.70
CA GLU A 177 -9.39 14.78 0.64
C GLU A 177 -9.72 14.04 -0.66
N LEU A 178 -10.57 14.63 -1.50
CA LEU A 178 -10.66 14.28 -2.91
C LEU A 178 -9.69 15.18 -3.66
N GLY A 179 -8.62 14.59 -4.21
CA GLY A 179 -7.53 15.36 -4.79
C GLY A 179 -6.47 14.50 -5.46
N THR A 180 -5.52 15.18 -6.07
CA THR A 180 -4.31 14.62 -6.66
C THR A 180 -3.13 15.56 -6.44
N VAL A 181 -1.93 15.06 -6.66
CA VAL A 181 -0.68 15.82 -6.55
C VAL A 181 0.27 15.45 -7.68
N TYR A 182 1.32 16.25 -7.91
CA TYR A 182 2.43 15.90 -8.79
C TYR A 182 3.78 16.12 -8.10
N GLY A 183 4.85 15.54 -8.66
CA GLY A 183 6.21 15.64 -8.13
C GLY A 183 6.61 14.47 -7.23
N LEU A 184 7.74 14.58 -6.52
CA LEU A 184 8.22 13.59 -5.56
C LEU A 184 7.40 13.65 -4.26
N ARG A 185 6.78 12.53 -3.89
CA ARG A 185 5.85 12.47 -2.76
C ARG A 185 6.44 11.82 -1.50
N GLN A 186 7.11 10.70 -1.65
CA GLN A 186 7.55 9.86 -0.54
C GLN A 186 9.02 9.49 -0.68
N TYR A 187 9.61 8.88 0.36
CA TYR A 187 11.00 8.46 0.38
C TYR A 187 11.19 7.06 -0.21
N ALA A 188 12.43 6.78 -0.60
CA ALA A 188 12.89 5.42 -0.83
C ALA A 188 13.05 4.68 0.49
N LEU A 189 12.96 3.34 0.46
CA LEU A 189 13.12 2.50 1.64
C LEU A 189 13.77 1.16 1.28
N ILE A 190 14.60 0.63 2.19
CA ILE A 190 15.04 -0.76 2.20
C ILE A 190 14.57 -1.42 3.49
N SER A 191 13.85 -2.53 3.35
CA SER A 191 13.40 -3.42 4.41
C SER A 191 14.29 -4.64 4.44
N ALA A 192 15.00 -4.86 5.55
CA ALA A 192 15.96 -5.97 5.64
C ALA A 192 16.04 -6.58 7.04
N GLU A 193 16.16 -7.90 7.08
CA GLU A 193 16.48 -8.65 8.28
C GLU A 193 17.99 -8.93 8.36
N PHE A 194 18.54 -8.72 9.54
CA PHE A 194 19.89 -9.14 9.90
C PHE A 194 19.77 -10.30 10.88
N THR A 195 20.15 -11.49 10.45
CA THR A 195 20.09 -12.72 11.26
C THR A 195 21.50 -13.08 11.70
N PHE A 196 21.77 -12.90 12.99
CA PHE A 196 23.03 -13.32 13.61
C PHE A 196 22.99 -14.81 13.95
N LYS A 197 24.14 -15.47 13.82
CA LYS A 197 24.33 -16.90 14.06
C LYS A 197 25.51 -17.10 14.99
N GLY A 198 25.25 -17.71 16.12
CA GLY A 198 26.20 -18.00 17.16
C GLY A 198 26.22 -19.49 17.54
N GLN A 199 26.49 -19.77 18.81
CA GLN A 199 26.56 -21.11 19.37
C GLN A 199 25.92 -21.16 20.75
N SER A 200 24.99 -22.09 20.98
CA SER A 200 24.34 -22.27 22.27
C SER A 200 25.23 -22.98 23.27
N ALA A 201 25.07 -22.61 24.54
CA ALA A 201 25.54 -23.35 25.70
C ALA A 201 24.63 -23.05 26.89
N HIS A 202 24.81 -23.82 27.99
CA HIS A 202 24.11 -23.53 29.23
C HIS A 202 24.65 -22.22 29.84
N ALA A 203 23.79 -21.22 29.98
CA ALA A 203 24.20 -19.86 30.37
C ALA A 203 24.90 -19.77 31.74
N ALA A 204 24.58 -20.66 32.69
CA ALA A 204 25.17 -20.62 34.02
C ALA A 204 26.39 -21.55 34.16
N THR A 205 26.45 -22.69 33.46
CA THR A 205 27.51 -23.71 33.73
C THR A 205 28.70 -23.63 32.79
N ALA A 206 28.49 -23.19 31.53
CA ALA A 206 29.55 -23.13 30.53
C ALA A 206 29.36 -22.00 29.48
N PRO A 207 29.08 -20.74 29.91
CA PRO A 207 28.82 -19.65 28.96
C PRO A 207 30.00 -19.36 28.03
N TRP A 208 31.24 -19.64 28.46
CA TRP A 208 32.46 -19.43 27.67
C TRP A 208 32.51 -20.34 26.40
N ASN A 209 31.71 -21.39 26.34
CA ASN A 209 31.58 -22.25 25.16
C ASN A 209 30.56 -21.73 24.14
N ALA A 210 29.85 -20.65 24.46
CA ALA A 210 28.83 -20.07 23.61
C ALA A 210 29.32 -18.88 22.79
N ARG A 211 28.51 -18.49 21.82
CA ARG A 211 28.55 -17.20 21.10
C ARG A 211 27.13 -16.71 20.98
N ASP A 212 26.81 -15.65 21.70
CA ASP A 212 25.44 -15.16 21.82
C ASP A 212 25.02 -14.33 20.60
N ALA A 213 24.07 -14.85 19.83
CA ALA A 213 23.53 -14.16 18.66
C ALA A 213 22.65 -12.96 19.04
N LEU A 214 22.02 -12.99 20.25
CA LEU A 214 21.22 -11.86 20.73
C LEU A 214 22.11 -10.67 21.11
N ASP A 215 23.28 -10.96 21.73
CA ASP A 215 24.25 -9.89 22.03
C ASP A 215 24.73 -9.19 20.75
N ALA A 216 24.92 -9.93 19.66
CA ALA A 216 25.27 -9.37 18.37
C ALA A 216 24.15 -8.46 17.82
N ALA A 217 22.88 -8.88 17.90
CA ALA A 217 21.74 -8.08 17.48
C ALA A 217 21.60 -6.79 18.32
N VAL A 218 21.79 -6.88 19.63
CA VAL A 218 21.77 -5.73 20.56
C VAL A 218 22.95 -4.79 20.29
N LEU A 219 24.16 -5.31 20.05
CA LEU A 219 25.30 -4.48 19.69
C LEU A 219 25.14 -3.79 18.34
N MET A 220 24.51 -4.43 17.36
CA MET A 220 24.13 -3.75 16.12
C MET A 220 23.16 -2.58 16.39
N ASP A 221 22.17 -2.78 17.24
CA ASP A 221 21.20 -1.74 17.61
C ASP A 221 21.88 -0.57 18.32
N ILE A 222 22.67 -0.84 19.33
CA ILE A 222 23.44 0.19 20.06
C ILE A 222 24.42 0.91 19.13
N GLY A 223 25.17 0.17 18.32
CA GLY A 223 26.12 0.72 17.36
C GLY A 223 25.44 1.64 16.33
N TRP A 224 24.26 1.26 15.86
CA TRP A 224 23.45 2.11 14.98
C TRP A 224 22.98 3.37 15.69
N ASP A 225 22.50 3.29 16.94
CA ASP A 225 22.07 4.46 17.71
C ASP A 225 23.23 5.43 17.97
N LYS A 226 24.46 4.95 18.17
CA LYS A 226 25.66 5.81 18.28
C LYS A 226 26.00 6.47 16.94
N LEU A 227 25.80 5.78 15.83
CA LEU A 227 26.00 6.34 14.49
C LEU A 227 24.92 7.39 14.14
N ARG A 228 23.74 7.30 14.76
CA ARG A 228 22.56 8.15 14.45
C ARG A 228 22.86 9.64 14.57
N GLU A 229 23.72 10.04 15.50
CA GLU A 229 24.15 11.44 15.66
C GLU A 229 24.86 11.99 14.41
N HIS A 230 25.46 11.10 13.60
CA HIS A 230 26.23 11.44 12.41
C HIS A 230 25.46 11.20 11.11
N LEU A 231 24.15 10.92 11.21
CA LEU A 231 23.26 10.76 10.05
C LEU A 231 22.65 12.11 9.64
N GLU A 232 22.35 12.25 8.34
CA GLU A 232 21.65 13.45 7.85
C GLU A 232 20.23 13.53 8.47
N PRO A 233 19.68 14.75 8.70
CA PRO A 233 18.36 14.93 9.31
C PRO A 233 17.20 14.26 8.56
N THR A 234 17.39 13.99 7.26
CA THR A 234 16.41 13.29 6.42
C THR A 234 16.41 11.77 6.59
N GLN A 235 17.53 11.19 7.06
CA GLN A 235 17.70 9.75 7.24
C GLN A 235 16.84 9.23 8.40
N ARG A 236 16.07 8.18 8.15
CA ARG A 236 15.23 7.53 9.17
C ARG A 236 15.46 6.03 9.15
N SER A 237 15.38 5.44 10.35
CA SER A 237 15.44 3.98 10.52
C SER A 237 14.58 3.55 11.70
N HIS A 238 13.96 2.38 11.56
CA HIS A 238 13.10 1.76 12.55
C HIS A 238 13.43 0.28 12.61
N ARG A 239 13.27 -0.36 13.77
CA ARG A 239 13.55 -1.79 13.89
C ARG A 239 12.67 -2.48 14.92
N VAL A 240 12.68 -3.80 14.81
CA VAL A 240 12.13 -4.73 15.80
C VAL A 240 13.03 -5.95 15.85
N ILE A 241 13.26 -6.50 17.05
CA ILE A 241 13.89 -7.81 17.22
C ILE A 241 12.77 -8.85 17.05
N THR A 242 12.83 -9.62 15.98
CA THR A 242 11.81 -10.62 15.63
C THR A 242 12.12 -12.00 16.21
N ASN A 243 13.39 -12.24 16.54
CA ASN A 243 13.84 -13.43 17.26
C ASN A 243 14.94 -13.05 18.24
N GLY A 244 14.73 -13.27 19.53
CA GLY A 244 15.68 -12.97 20.61
C GLY A 244 16.03 -14.20 21.46
N GLY A 245 15.71 -15.43 21.01
CA GLY A 245 15.86 -16.66 21.79
C GLY A 245 14.60 -17.06 22.52
N ASP A 246 14.64 -18.22 23.24
CA ASP A 246 13.46 -18.86 23.81
C ASP A 246 13.39 -18.78 25.34
N GLN A 247 14.53 -19.00 26.04
CA GLN A 247 14.55 -18.96 27.51
C GLN A 247 15.94 -18.57 28.05
N PRO A 248 16.03 -17.92 29.25
CA PRO A 248 17.24 -17.25 29.73
C PRO A 248 18.44 -18.17 30.03
N ASN A 249 18.23 -19.46 30.28
CA ASN A 249 19.30 -20.42 30.60
C ASN A 249 19.90 -21.08 29.36
N VAL A 250 19.43 -20.75 28.16
CA VAL A 250 19.96 -21.22 26.88
C VAL A 250 20.46 -20.01 26.09
N ILE A 251 21.76 -19.90 25.88
CA ILE A 251 22.35 -18.82 25.10
C ILE A 251 21.84 -18.93 23.64
N PRO A 252 21.23 -17.86 23.07
CA PRO A 252 20.67 -17.91 21.72
C PRO A 252 21.74 -18.13 20.65
N ASN A 253 21.58 -19.16 19.84
CA ASN A 253 22.45 -19.40 18.67
C ASN A 253 21.95 -18.73 17.38
N ARG A 254 20.78 -18.11 17.45
CA ARG A 254 20.18 -17.34 16.35
C ARG A 254 19.39 -16.18 16.93
N SER A 255 19.60 -14.98 16.36
CA SER A 255 18.79 -13.80 16.65
C SER A 255 18.60 -12.99 15.38
N THR A 256 17.41 -12.43 15.21
CA THR A 256 17.06 -11.65 14.02
C THR A 256 16.54 -10.28 14.43
N ILE A 257 17.08 -9.24 13.79
CA ILE A 257 16.60 -7.87 13.91
C ILE A 257 16.19 -7.38 12.53
N TRP A 258 14.94 -6.91 12.41
CA TRP A 258 14.35 -6.40 11.19
C TRP A 258 14.36 -4.89 11.19
N TRP A 259 14.89 -4.28 10.12
CA TRP A 259 15.09 -2.86 9.95
C TRP A 259 14.39 -2.29 8.71
N PHE A 260 13.89 -1.07 8.84
CA PHE A 260 13.56 -0.16 7.75
C PHE A 260 14.59 0.98 7.70
N PHE A 261 15.19 1.23 6.53
CA PHE A 261 16.10 2.34 6.26
C PHE A 261 15.49 3.23 5.19
N ARG A 262 15.26 4.52 5.49
CA ARG A 262 14.56 5.46 4.63
C ARG A 262 15.40 6.69 4.33
N GLU A 263 15.36 7.17 3.07
CA GLU A 263 15.96 8.42 2.64
C GLU A 263 15.24 8.96 1.38
N ALA A 264 15.45 10.26 1.07
CA ALA A 264 14.77 10.97 0.00
C ALA A 264 15.06 10.41 -1.41
N THR A 265 16.19 9.76 -1.61
CA THR A 265 16.58 9.17 -2.90
C THR A 265 17.02 7.72 -2.76
N ALA A 266 16.88 6.94 -3.82
CA ALA A 266 17.31 5.54 -3.85
C ALA A 266 18.82 5.38 -3.62
N GLU A 267 19.64 6.30 -4.17
CA GLU A 267 21.09 6.29 -3.98
C GLU A 267 21.48 6.50 -2.52
N LYS A 268 20.91 7.53 -1.85
CA LYS A 268 21.16 7.81 -0.44
C LYS A 268 20.65 6.68 0.45
N THR A 269 19.51 6.06 0.12
CA THR A 269 18.98 4.89 0.84
C THR A 269 19.94 3.71 0.75
N ARG A 270 20.48 3.44 -0.44
CA ARG A 270 21.52 2.40 -0.63
C ARG A 270 22.76 2.70 0.22
N ALA A 271 23.25 3.94 0.20
CA ALA A 271 24.40 4.33 1.01
C ALA A 271 24.14 4.18 2.52
N LEU A 272 22.93 4.50 2.99
CA LEU A 272 22.50 4.30 4.37
C LEU A 272 22.50 2.81 4.74
N PHE A 273 21.99 1.96 3.87
CA PHE A 273 21.96 0.51 4.05
C PHE A 273 23.38 -0.10 4.10
N GLU A 274 24.32 0.39 3.29
CA GLU A 274 25.74 -0.03 3.37
C GLU A 274 26.38 0.35 4.73
N LYS A 275 25.97 1.48 5.33
CA LYS A 275 26.40 1.80 6.71
C LYS A 275 25.85 0.76 7.72
N ALA A 276 24.60 0.33 7.57
CA ALA A 276 23.99 -0.67 8.45
C ALA A 276 24.72 -2.02 8.38
N LYS A 277 25.09 -2.46 7.17
CA LYS A 277 25.88 -3.70 7.00
C LYS A 277 27.25 -3.62 7.70
N ARG A 278 27.91 -2.47 7.68
CA ARG A 278 29.18 -2.28 8.42
C ARG A 278 28.98 -2.33 9.92
N VAL A 279 27.87 -1.77 10.44
CA VAL A 279 27.56 -1.85 11.87
C VAL A 279 27.29 -3.30 12.28
N ALA A 280 26.51 -4.03 11.47
CA ALA A 280 26.25 -5.47 11.70
C ALA A 280 27.56 -6.29 11.69
N GLN A 281 28.47 -6.01 10.75
CA GLN A 281 29.77 -6.66 10.70
C GLN A 281 30.59 -6.40 11.98
N GLY A 282 30.62 -5.15 12.46
CA GLY A 282 31.29 -4.81 13.73
C GLY A 282 30.68 -5.54 14.91
N ALA A 283 29.36 -5.63 15.01
CA ALA A 283 28.66 -6.37 16.05
C ALA A 283 29.01 -7.88 16.02
N ALA A 284 29.00 -8.49 14.83
CA ALA A 284 29.38 -9.89 14.65
C ALA A 284 30.84 -10.16 15.05
N MET A 285 31.77 -9.26 14.71
CA MET A 285 33.16 -9.38 15.11
C MET A 285 33.34 -9.30 16.61
N MET A 286 32.66 -8.40 17.31
CA MET A 286 32.75 -8.24 18.76
C MET A 286 32.24 -9.45 19.53
N THR A 287 31.27 -10.19 18.96
CA THR A 287 30.63 -11.34 19.60
C THR A 287 31.13 -12.70 19.06
N GLU A 288 32.11 -12.69 18.15
CA GLU A 288 32.59 -13.87 17.45
C GLU A 288 31.46 -14.70 16.78
N THR A 289 30.42 -13.99 16.26
CA THR A 289 29.30 -14.56 15.53
C THR A 289 29.44 -14.32 14.03
N SER A 290 28.53 -14.88 13.22
CA SER A 290 28.33 -14.54 11.81
C SER A 290 26.94 -13.95 11.60
N TYR A 291 26.69 -13.32 10.43
CA TYR A 291 25.36 -12.84 10.10
C TYR A 291 25.03 -12.99 8.62
N ASP A 292 23.76 -13.12 8.34
CA ASP A 292 23.16 -13.02 6.99
C ASP A 292 22.27 -11.79 6.92
N VAL A 293 22.11 -11.25 5.70
CA VAL A 293 21.19 -10.17 5.40
C VAL A 293 20.15 -10.69 4.40
N ASN A 294 18.89 -10.54 4.75
CA ASN A 294 17.75 -10.84 3.88
C ASN A 294 16.99 -9.56 3.58
N VAL A 295 17.05 -9.06 2.33
CA VAL A 295 16.32 -7.86 1.90
C VAL A 295 14.90 -8.29 1.54
N LEU A 296 13.94 -8.04 2.43
CA LEU A 296 12.53 -8.42 2.22
C LEU A 296 11.89 -7.61 1.10
N SER A 297 12.20 -6.32 1.06
CA SER A 297 11.73 -5.39 0.04
C SER A 297 12.63 -4.16 -0.06
N ALA A 298 12.56 -3.49 -1.20
CA ALA A 298 13.25 -2.22 -1.39
C ALA A 298 12.51 -1.40 -2.45
N VAL A 299 12.21 -0.13 -2.14
CA VAL A 299 11.37 0.73 -2.96
C VAL A 299 12.04 2.05 -3.28
N TRP A 300 11.80 2.55 -4.48
CA TRP A 300 12.15 3.90 -4.92
C TRP A 300 11.17 4.93 -4.37
N PRO A 301 11.52 6.25 -4.35
CA PRO A 301 10.61 7.31 -3.92
C PRO A 301 9.36 7.35 -4.80
N THR A 302 8.18 7.52 -4.24
CA THR A 302 6.96 7.69 -5.05
C THR A 302 6.99 9.01 -5.80
N ARG A 303 6.70 8.97 -7.10
CA ARG A 303 6.58 10.12 -8.00
C ARG A 303 5.21 10.16 -8.65
N ALA A 304 4.60 11.32 -8.71
CA ALA A 304 3.35 11.54 -9.45
C ALA A 304 3.62 12.39 -10.70
N ASN A 305 3.17 11.89 -11.84
CA ASN A 305 3.32 12.55 -13.14
C ASN A 305 2.39 13.76 -13.25
N ARG A 306 2.94 14.93 -13.62
CA ARG A 306 2.19 16.18 -13.68
C ARG A 306 1.06 16.16 -14.71
N THR A 307 1.31 15.64 -15.92
CA THR A 307 0.27 15.56 -16.96
C THR A 307 -0.92 14.72 -16.51
N LEU A 308 -0.67 13.59 -15.85
CA LEU A 308 -1.72 12.74 -15.31
C LEU A 308 -2.46 13.42 -14.14
N ALA A 309 -1.73 14.11 -13.27
CA ALA A 309 -2.35 14.87 -12.18
C ALA A 309 -3.29 15.97 -12.71
N GLU A 310 -2.94 16.66 -13.80
CA GLU A 310 -3.81 17.65 -14.46
C GLU A 310 -5.09 17.00 -15.03
N VAL A 311 -5.01 15.79 -15.59
CA VAL A 311 -6.17 15.02 -16.08
C VAL A 311 -7.07 14.61 -14.91
N ILE A 312 -6.46 14.01 -13.88
CA ILE A 312 -7.18 13.55 -12.68
C ILE A 312 -7.88 14.74 -11.98
N GLN A 313 -7.20 15.88 -11.85
CA GLN A 313 -7.77 17.07 -11.21
C GLN A 313 -9.04 17.55 -11.91
N ARG A 314 -9.04 17.64 -13.24
CA ARG A 314 -10.25 18.01 -14.00
C ARG A 314 -11.41 17.06 -13.72
N ASN A 315 -11.14 15.75 -13.72
CA ASN A 315 -12.17 14.76 -13.42
C ASN A 315 -12.69 14.86 -11.97
N ILE A 316 -11.81 15.10 -11.01
CA ILE A 316 -12.18 15.31 -9.61
C ILE A 316 -13.06 16.56 -9.45
N GLU A 317 -12.75 17.67 -10.14
CA GLU A 317 -13.53 18.91 -10.11
C GLU A 317 -14.94 18.72 -10.73
N GLU A 318 -15.05 17.92 -11.80
CA GLU A 318 -16.33 17.57 -12.41
C GLU A 318 -17.20 16.66 -11.53
N ILE A 319 -16.58 15.70 -10.81
CA ILE A 319 -17.27 14.77 -9.91
C ILE A 319 -17.72 15.49 -8.64
N GLY A 320 -16.87 16.34 -8.08
CA GLY A 320 -17.11 17.07 -6.85
C GLY A 320 -16.99 16.22 -5.58
N MET A 321 -16.99 16.90 -4.43
CA MET A 321 -16.92 16.28 -3.12
C MET A 321 -18.23 15.59 -2.76
N PRO A 322 -18.20 14.39 -2.12
CA PRO A 322 -19.40 13.77 -1.56
C PRO A 322 -20.15 14.67 -0.58
N GLN A 323 -21.47 14.51 -0.51
CA GLN A 323 -22.33 15.21 0.44
C GLN A 323 -22.35 14.41 1.76
N TRP A 324 -21.95 15.05 2.85
CA TRP A 324 -21.93 14.46 4.18
C TRP A 324 -23.21 14.79 4.94
N THR A 325 -23.80 13.78 5.58
CA THR A 325 -24.96 13.95 6.47
C THR A 325 -24.52 14.56 7.82
N GLU A 326 -25.50 15.10 8.57
CA GLU A 326 -25.24 15.59 9.94
C GLU A 326 -24.73 14.48 10.86
N GLY A 327 -25.23 13.23 10.70
CA GLY A 327 -24.79 12.08 11.46
C GLY A 327 -23.32 11.72 11.18
N GLU A 328 -22.88 11.75 9.92
CA GLU A 328 -21.50 11.54 9.54
C GLU A 328 -20.59 12.64 10.11
N GLN A 329 -20.97 13.90 9.99
CA GLN A 329 -20.18 15.01 10.58
C GLN A 329 -20.12 14.93 12.10
N LYS A 330 -21.20 14.50 12.77
CA LYS A 330 -21.22 14.27 14.21
C LYS A 330 -20.22 13.20 14.63
N LEU A 331 -20.23 12.03 13.97
CA LEU A 331 -19.27 10.97 14.22
C LEU A 331 -17.82 11.47 14.04
N VAL A 332 -17.56 12.22 12.99
CA VAL A 332 -16.23 12.80 12.70
C VAL A 332 -15.78 13.73 13.83
N HIS A 333 -16.65 14.62 14.29
CA HIS A 333 -16.34 15.52 15.41
C HIS A 333 -16.12 14.79 16.74
N GLU A 334 -16.86 13.71 17.00
CA GLU A 334 -16.68 12.88 18.19
C GLU A 334 -15.28 12.22 18.17
N VAL A 335 -14.89 11.62 17.05
CA VAL A 335 -13.54 11.03 16.87
C VAL A 335 -12.46 12.09 17.02
N GLN A 336 -12.57 13.24 16.30
CA GLN A 336 -11.61 14.33 16.37
C GLN A 336 -11.43 14.85 17.81
N THR A 337 -12.52 14.98 18.55
CA THR A 337 -12.49 15.38 19.97
C THR A 337 -11.76 14.34 20.82
N LYS A 338 -12.06 13.06 20.63
CA LYS A 338 -11.45 11.96 21.37
C LYS A 338 -9.94 11.87 21.18
N VAL A 339 -9.46 12.08 19.96
CA VAL A 339 -8.01 12.08 19.64
C VAL A 339 -7.35 13.47 19.80
N LYS A 340 -8.07 14.45 20.34
CA LYS A 340 -7.59 15.82 20.53
C LYS A 340 -7.14 16.50 19.22
N ALA A 341 -7.71 16.11 18.10
CA ALA A 341 -7.51 16.78 16.82
C ALA A 341 -8.39 18.02 16.69
N LYS A 342 -8.04 18.91 15.75
CA LYS A 342 -8.88 20.08 15.45
C LYS A 342 -10.23 19.60 14.87
N PRO A 343 -11.38 20.04 15.41
CA PRO A 343 -12.71 19.60 14.97
C PRO A 343 -13.12 20.29 13.65
N THR A 344 -12.56 19.83 12.55
CA THR A 344 -12.80 20.41 11.21
C THR A 344 -13.96 19.76 10.47
N GLY A 345 -14.41 18.58 10.91
CA GLY A 345 -15.34 17.73 10.15
C GLY A 345 -14.72 17.15 8.89
N MET A 346 -15.53 16.47 8.06
CA MET A 346 -15.17 16.08 6.71
C MET A 346 -15.14 17.28 5.78
N PRO A 347 -14.19 17.36 4.83
CA PRO A 347 -14.12 18.48 3.88
C PRO A 347 -15.32 18.46 2.92
N THR A 348 -15.72 19.65 2.48
CA THR A 348 -16.86 19.86 1.57
C THR A 348 -16.44 20.36 0.19
N LYS A 349 -15.15 20.55 -0.04
CA LYS A 349 -14.59 21.04 -1.30
C LYS A 349 -13.45 20.14 -1.74
N VAL A 350 -13.31 19.95 -3.05
CA VAL A 350 -12.16 19.28 -3.65
C VAL A 350 -10.87 20.05 -3.35
N THR A 351 -9.76 19.31 -3.26
CA THR A 351 -8.45 19.93 -3.02
C THR A 351 -7.85 20.38 -4.36
N PRO A 352 -7.41 21.64 -4.47
CA PRO A 352 -6.74 22.12 -5.67
C PRO A 352 -5.44 21.36 -5.95
N LEU A 353 -5.13 21.16 -7.24
CA LEU A 353 -3.87 20.57 -7.67
C LEU A 353 -2.68 21.36 -7.14
N LYS A 354 -1.72 20.65 -6.58
CA LYS A 354 -0.46 21.25 -6.10
C LYS A 354 0.71 20.31 -6.31
N GLU A 355 1.89 20.88 -6.37
CA GLU A 355 3.13 20.11 -6.23
C GLU A 355 3.23 19.62 -4.79
N CYS A 356 3.54 18.35 -4.62
CA CYS A 356 3.67 17.80 -3.28
C CYS A 356 5.04 18.12 -2.67
N VAL A 357 5.05 18.25 -1.35
CA VAL A 357 6.30 18.26 -0.57
C VAL A 357 6.61 16.81 -0.21
N GLN A 358 7.81 16.37 -0.54
CA GLN A 358 8.25 15.01 -0.25
C GLN A 358 8.20 14.73 1.26
N SER A 359 7.55 13.64 1.63
CA SER A 359 7.42 13.20 3.03
C SER A 359 8.30 11.99 3.32
N VAL A 360 8.56 11.73 4.59
CA VAL A 360 9.35 10.58 5.06
C VAL A 360 8.63 9.25 5.00
N SER A 361 7.33 9.21 4.66
CA SER A 361 6.60 7.97 4.40
C SER A 361 7.14 7.27 3.15
N ALA A 362 6.78 6.01 2.95
CA ALA A 362 7.09 5.25 1.74
C ALA A 362 5.85 4.46 1.34
N ASN A 363 5.74 4.12 0.06
CA ASN A 363 4.74 3.23 -0.49
C ASN A 363 5.39 2.48 -1.66
N ASP A 364 5.08 1.22 -1.84
CA ASP A 364 5.72 0.40 -2.88
C ASP A 364 5.24 0.75 -4.31
N SER A 365 4.17 1.55 -4.47
CA SER A 365 3.81 2.22 -5.73
C SER A 365 4.94 3.11 -6.27
N GLY A 366 5.86 3.51 -5.40
CA GLY A 366 7.09 4.21 -5.78
C GLY A 366 7.84 3.48 -6.90
N GLU A 367 8.00 2.18 -6.79
CA GLU A 367 8.73 1.38 -7.77
C GLU A 367 8.10 1.48 -9.17
N VAL A 368 6.77 1.40 -9.28
CA VAL A 368 6.04 1.56 -10.54
C VAL A 368 6.28 2.95 -11.12
N SER A 369 6.28 3.98 -10.29
CA SER A 369 6.38 5.38 -10.70
C SER A 369 7.73 5.80 -11.32
N TRP A 370 8.73 4.91 -11.32
CA TRP A 370 10.02 5.12 -12.00
C TRP A 370 10.17 4.35 -13.31
N VAL A 371 9.21 3.49 -13.63
CA VAL A 371 9.21 2.73 -14.88
C VAL A 371 8.02 3.07 -15.79
N VAL A 372 6.94 3.62 -15.20
CA VAL A 372 5.71 4.00 -15.92
C VAL A 372 5.23 5.36 -15.40
N PRO A 373 4.78 6.30 -16.30
CA PRO A 373 4.08 7.50 -15.86
C PRO A 373 2.92 7.13 -14.94
N THR A 374 2.92 7.61 -13.69
CA THR A 374 1.93 7.22 -12.68
C THR A 374 1.14 8.42 -12.19
N GLY A 375 -0.19 8.32 -12.24
CA GLY A 375 -1.13 9.26 -11.63
C GLY A 375 -1.59 8.77 -10.27
N LEU A 376 -1.70 9.68 -9.30
CA LEU A 376 -2.15 9.38 -7.94
C LEU A 376 -3.52 9.98 -7.67
N ILE A 377 -4.44 9.20 -7.11
CA ILE A 377 -5.81 9.62 -6.76
C ILE A 377 -5.98 9.46 -5.26
N SER A 378 -6.30 10.53 -4.55
CA SER A 378 -6.71 10.48 -3.16
C SER A 378 -8.22 10.70 -3.04
N PHE A 379 -8.89 9.94 -2.19
CA PHE A 379 -10.34 10.02 -2.00
C PHE A 379 -10.71 10.08 -0.50
N PRO A 380 -11.83 10.76 -0.13
CA PRO A 380 -12.13 11.15 1.24
C PRO A 380 -12.88 10.06 2.00
N SER A 381 -12.18 9.05 2.49
CA SER A 381 -12.77 7.97 3.31
C SER A 381 -12.21 7.92 4.72
N ASN A 382 -11.19 8.72 5.02
CA ASN A 382 -10.60 8.82 6.35
C ASN A 382 -10.95 10.13 7.06
N ILE A 383 -11.04 10.09 8.39
CA ILE A 383 -11.37 11.26 9.20
C ILE A 383 -10.15 12.21 9.27
N PRO A 384 -10.33 13.53 9.01
CA PRO A 384 -9.23 14.48 9.15
C PRO A 384 -8.68 14.55 10.58
N GLY A 385 -7.35 14.53 10.73
CA GLY A 385 -6.67 14.66 12.03
C GLY A 385 -6.46 13.37 12.78
N VAL A 386 -6.95 12.20 12.28
CA VAL A 386 -6.55 10.90 12.83
C VAL A 386 -5.16 10.49 12.34
N SER A 387 -4.49 9.67 13.13
CA SER A 387 -3.22 9.03 12.75
C SER A 387 -3.51 7.66 12.12
N TYR A 388 -2.82 7.33 11.03
CA TYR A 388 -2.81 5.96 10.52
C TYR A 388 -2.17 5.00 11.54
N HIS A 389 -2.44 3.72 11.42
CA HIS A 389 -2.00 2.65 12.35
C HIS A 389 -2.47 2.89 13.80
N HIS A 390 -3.61 3.57 13.93
CA HIS A 390 -4.25 3.88 15.21
C HIS A 390 -5.75 3.58 15.11
N TRP A 391 -6.38 3.10 16.19
CA TRP A 391 -7.79 2.71 16.20
C TRP A 391 -8.74 3.74 15.57
N SER A 392 -8.44 5.04 15.76
CA SER A 392 -9.32 6.12 15.28
C SER A 392 -9.41 6.19 13.74
N ALA A 393 -8.40 5.73 13.02
CA ALA A 393 -8.45 5.66 11.57
C ALA A 393 -9.38 4.53 11.08
N GLY A 394 -9.54 3.45 11.86
CA GLY A 394 -10.46 2.35 11.56
C GLY A 394 -11.95 2.70 11.66
N VAL A 395 -12.28 3.77 12.40
CA VAL A 395 -13.68 4.12 12.74
C VAL A 395 -14.55 4.38 11.51
N SER A 396 -14.02 5.04 10.48
CA SER A 396 -14.81 5.40 9.27
C SER A 396 -14.85 4.30 8.21
N LEU A 397 -13.97 3.30 8.23
CA LEU A 397 -13.60 2.48 7.08
C LEU A 397 -14.62 1.43 6.63
N ALA A 398 -15.67 1.16 7.44
CA ALA A 398 -16.86 0.39 7.06
C ALA A 398 -18.13 1.15 7.46
N THR A 399 -18.16 2.44 7.10
CA THR A 399 -19.32 3.32 7.30
C THR A 399 -19.65 4.05 6.00
N SER A 400 -20.78 4.73 5.98
CA SER A 400 -21.16 5.55 4.81
C SER A 400 -20.14 6.62 4.42
N ILE A 401 -19.26 7.05 5.33
CA ILE A 401 -18.13 7.95 5.03
C ILE A 401 -17.18 7.28 4.03
N ALA A 402 -16.73 6.06 4.36
CA ALA A 402 -15.85 5.29 3.48
C ALA A 402 -16.53 4.96 2.14
N HIS A 403 -17.79 4.54 2.19
CA HIS A 403 -18.56 4.16 1.00
C HIS A 403 -18.70 5.33 -0.01
N LYS A 404 -19.04 6.52 0.47
CA LYS A 404 -19.12 7.72 -0.36
C LYS A 404 -17.76 8.12 -0.94
N GLY A 405 -16.70 8.02 -0.15
CA GLY A 405 -15.33 8.24 -0.62
C GLY A 405 -14.90 7.22 -1.67
N ALA A 406 -15.24 5.93 -1.47
CA ALA A 406 -14.96 4.87 -2.44
C ALA A 406 -15.63 5.14 -3.80
N VAL A 407 -16.91 5.51 -3.78
CA VAL A 407 -17.65 5.85 -5.00
C VAL A 407 -17.02 7.05 -5.72
N ALA A 408 -16.62 8.11 -4.98
CA ALA A 408 -15.96 9.27 -5.57
C ALA A 408 -14.57 8.91 -6.15
N GLY A 409 -13.79 8.11 -5.44
CA GLY A 409 -12.49 7.60 -5.90
C GLY A 409 -12.63 6.76 -7.17
N ALA A 410 -13.56 5.81 -7.19
CA ALA A 410 -13.83 4.96 -8.35
C ALA A 410 -14.24 5.79 -9.59
N LYS A 411 -15.10 6.81 -9.40
CA LYS A 411 -15.47 7.74 -10.49
C LYS A 411 -14.26 8.49 -11.03
N ALA A 412 -13.40 9.03 -10.14
CA ALA A 412 -12.20 9.75 -10.54
C ALA A 412 -11.22 8.86 -11.30
N MET A 413 -11.01 7.63 -10.83
CA MET A 413 -10.14 6.64 -11.48
C MET A 413 -10.68 6.23 -12.85
N ALA A 414 -11.97 5.87 -12.93
CA ALA A 414 -12.59 5.43 -14.19
C ALA A 414 -12.62 6.56 -15.23
N ALA A 415 -13.05 7.77 -14.84
CA ALA A 415 -13.08 8.92 -15.75
C ALA A 415 -11.69 9.26 -16.30
N SER A 416 -10.66 9.20 -15.45
CA SER A 416 -9.27 9.45 -15.86
C SER A 416 -8.74 8.36 -16.79
N ALA A 417 -9.02 7.08 -16.50
CA ALA A 417 -8.63 5.99 -17.39
C ALA A 417 -9.32 6.06 -18.76
N ILE A 418 -10.59 6.49 -18.80
CA ILE A 418 -11.32 6.66 -20.06
C ILE A 418 -10.74 7.82 -20.89
N ASP A 419 -10.38 8.96 -20.27
CA ASP A 419 -9.68 10.02 -20.99
C ASP A 419 -8.38 9.50 -21.64
N LEU A 420 -7.62 8.67 -20.94
CA LEU A 420 -6.38 8.07 -21.43
C LEU A 420 -6.61 7.05 -22.55
N LEU A 421 -7.73 6.30 -22.50
CA LEU A 421 -8.09 5.34 -23.55
C LEU A 421 -8.57 6.05 -24.82
N LEU A 422 -9.30 7.15 -24.69
CA LEU A 422 -9.90 7.88 -25.81
C LEU A 422 -8.94 8.86 -26.48
N ASP A 423 -7.98 9.40 -25.76
CA ASP A 423 -7.02 10.39 -26.27
C ASP A 423 -5.55 9.92 -26.13
N PRO A 424 -4.99 9.28 -27.17
CA PRO A 424 -3.60 8.87 -27.17
C PRO A 424 -2.57 10.01 -27.02
N GLN A 425 -2.99 11.27 -27.30
CA GLN A 425 -2.09 12.43 -27.14
C GLN A 425 -1.82 12.72 -25.66
N ILE A 426 -2.79 12.48 -24.77
CA ILE A 426 -2.59 12.59 -23.34
C ILE A 426 -1.52 11.58 -22.87
N VAL A 427 -1.62 10.33 -23.36
CA VAL A 427 -0.63 9.29 -23.04
C VAL A 427 0.76 9.66 -23.54
N ALA A 428 0.85 10.17 -24.78
CA ALA A 428 2.12 10.64 -25.34
C ALA A 428 2.73 11.78 -24.52
N LYS A 429 1.92 12.78 -24.14
CA LYS A 429 2.35 13.90 -23.29
C LYS A 429 2.77 13.42 -21.89
N ALA A 430 2.05 12.47 -21.28
CA ALA A 430 2.42 11.91 -19.98
C ALA A 430 3.78 11.21 -20.04
N LYS A 431 4.09 10.48 -21.13
CA LYS A 431 5.40 9.85 -21.36
C LYS A 431 6.51 10.88 -21.58
N GLU A 432 6.23 11.97 -22.26
CA GLU A 432 7.18 13.06 -22.44
C GLU A 432 7.50 13.73 -21.11
N THR A 433 6.46 14.12 -20.37
CA THR A 433 6.60 14.68 -19.01
C THR A 433 7.38 13.75 -18.09
N PHE A 434 7.09 12.45 -18.14
CA PHE A 434 7.80 11.43 -17.37
C PHE A 434 9.31 11.42 -17.67
N LYS A 435 9.70 11.47 -18.95
CA LYS A 435 11.13 11.57 -19.34
C LYS A 435 11.77 12.84 -18.80
N GLN A 436 11.09 13.98 -18.88
CA GLN A 436 11.60 15.25 -18.37
C GLN A 436 11.74 15.24 -16.85
N GLU A 437 10.78 14.64 -16.11
CA GLU A 437 10.77 14.56 -14.66
C GLU A 437 11.81 13.59 -14.10
N ILE A 438 12.10 12.50 -14.79
CA ILE A 438 13.18 11.56 -14.42
C ILE A 438 14.56 12.16 -14.73
N GLY A 439 14.69 12.93 -15.84
CA GLY A 439 15.95 13.47 -16.29
C GLY A 439 16.96 12.35 -16.60
N ASP A 440 18.18 12.52 -16.11
CA ASP A 440 19.30 11.57 -16.30
C ASP A 440 19.32 10.44 -15.26
N VAL A 441 18.30 10.34 -14.39
CA VAL A 441 18.26 9.30 -13.35
C VAL A 441 17.94 7.95 -13.99
N GLU A 442 18.88 7.03 -13.94
CA GLU A 442 18.70 5.65 -14.39
C GLU A 442 18.05 4.82 -13.27
N TYR A 443 16.85 4.30 -13.54
CA TYR A 443 16.22 3.36 -12.62
C TYR A 443 17.02 2.05 -12.54
N ARG A 444 17.39 1.67 -11.32
CA ARG A 444 18.02 0.38 -11.01
C ARG A 444 17.36 -0.18 -9.77
N PRO A 445 16.77 -1.39 -9.83
CA PRO A 445 16.15 -2.00 -8.65
C PRO A 445 17.08 -1.95 -7.44
N LEU A 446 16.51 -1.58 -6.29
CA LEU A 446 17.20 -1.71 -4.99
C LEU A 446 17.07 -3.15 -4.47
N LEU A 447 16.02 -3.87 -4.90
CA LEU A 447 15.80 -5.28 -4.58
C LEU A 447 16.85 -6.15 -5.27
N PRO A 448 17.50 -7.09 -4.56
CA PRO A 448 18.41 -8.05 -5.18
C PRO A 448 17.72 -8.88 -6.28
N PRO A 449 18.42 -9.18 -7.38
CA PRO A 449 17.80 -9.84 -8.55
C PRO A 449 17.24 -11.24 -8.22
N ASP A 450 17.89 -11.98 -7.31
CA ASP A 450 17.52 -13.35 -6.95
C ASP A 450 16.62 -13.41 -5.69
N GLN A 451 16.24 -12.25 -5.14
CA GLN A 451 15.41 -12.19 -3.93
C GLN A 451 14.02 -12.76 -4.21
N LYS A 452 13.59 -13.67 -3.36
CA LYS A 452 12.23 -14.23 -3.40
C LYS A 452 11.29 -13.43 -2.50
N PRO A 453 10.01 -13.30 -2.87
CA PRO A 453 9.04 -12.66 -1.99
C PRO A 453 8.90 -13.43 -0.66
N PRO A 454 8.71 -12.73 0.45
CA PRO A 454 8.65 -13.32 1.78
C PRO A 454 7.24 -13.88 2.06
N LEU A 455 6.92 -15.04 1.52
CA LEU A 455 5.58 -15.65 1.55
C LEU A 455 5.09 -16.03 2.96
N ASP A 456 6.01 -16.18 3.91
CA ASP A 456 5.69 -16.55 5.29
C ASP A 456 5.39 -15.34 6.20
N LEU A 457 5.48 -14.12 5.66
CA LEU A 457 5.11 -12.93 6.41
C LEU A 457 3.71 -13.06 7.01
N ASN A 458 3.60 -12.71 8.29
CA ASN A 458 2.34 -12.64 9.04
C ASN A 458 1.59 -13.98 9.18
N ARG A 459 2.15 -15.12 8.75
CA ARG A 459 1.48 -16.43 8.80
C ARG A 459 1.01 -16.76 10.23
N ASP A 460 1.91 -16.74 11.20
CA ASP A 460 1.61 -17.12 12.58
C ASP A 460 0.55 -16.22 13.21
N LEU A 461 0.59 -14.90 12.89
CA LEU A 461 -0.43 -13.95 13.35
C LEU A 461 -1.79 -14.27 12.74
N MET A 462 -1.86 -14.54 11.44
CA MET A 462 -3.12 -14.87 10.79
C MET A 462 -3.65 -16.24 11.20
N GLU A 463 -2.79 -17.25 11.38
CA GLU A 463 -3.21 -18.54 11.94
C GLU A 463 -3.82 -18.39 13.33
N ARG A 464 -3.25 -17.53 14.17
CA ARG A 464 -3.74 -17.25 15.51
C ARG A 464 -5.09 -16.53 15.53
N TYR A 465 -5.31 -15.52 14.68
CA TYR A 465 -6.46 -14.65 14.78
C TYR A 465 -7.58 -14.97 13.80
N ARG A 466 -7.29 -15.50 12.62
CA ARG A 466 -8.27 -15.79 11.55
C ARG A 466 -9.47 -16.63 12.01
N PRO A 467 -9.32 -17.67 12.85
CA PRO A 467 -10.49 -18.44 13.33
C PRO A 467 -11.54 -17.57 14.01
N LYS A 468 -11.12 -16.64 14.88
CA LYS A 468 -12.03 -15.71 15.57
C LYS A 468 -12.55 -14.60 14.64
N MET A 469 -11.70 -14.08 13.75
CA MET A 469 -12.09 -13.06 12.79
C MET A 469 -13.17 -13.57 11.84
N ARG A 470 -13.12 -14.83 11.42
CA ARG A 470 -14.13 -15.47 10.56
C ARG A 470 -15.55 -15.45 11.14
N GLU A 471 -15.74 -15.38 12.46
CA GLU A 471 -17.04 -15.26 13.11
C GLU A 471 -17.73 -13.93 12.77
N HIS A 472 -16.95 -12.92 12.37
CA HIS A 472 -17.42 -11.58 12.02
C HIS A 472 -17.48 -11.32 10.51
N TYR A 473 -17.06 -12.28 9.66
CA TYR A 473 -17.11 -12.13 8.21
C TYR A 473 -18.55 -11.97 7.72
N LEU A 474 -18.77 -10.98 6.86
CA LEU A 474 -20.08 -10.79 6.24
C LEU A 474 -20.43 -12.01 5.37
N LYS A 475 -21.68 -12.44 5.42
CA LYS A 475 -22.19 -13.55 4.58
C LYS A 475 -22.54 -13.09 3.18
N GLU A 476 -23.01 -11.87 3.06
CA GLU A 476 -23.37 -11.26 1.79
C GLU A 476 -22.12 -10.91 0.97
N ARG A 477 -22.19 -11.11 -0.34
CA ARG A 477 -21.13 -10.81 -1.28
C ARG A 477 -21.61 -9.79 -2.31
N PRO A 478 -20.75 -8.88 -2.77
CA PRO A 478 -21.14 -7.86 -3.73
C PRO A 478 -21.52 -8.46 -5.09
N GLU A 479 -22.65 -8.01 -5.63
CA GLU A 479 -23.14 -8.37 -6.97
C GLU A 479 -23.20 -7.13 -7.84
N PHE A 480 -22.21 -6.97 -8.71
CA PHE A 480 -22.10 -5.85 -9.66
C PHE A 480 -23.04 -6.07 -10.87
N ARG A 481 -23.71 -4.98 -11.29
CA ARG A 481 -24.71 -4.96 -12.40
C ARG A 481 -24.12 -4.36 -13.66
#